data_122fffcf5b3d0853b22f85a0d48da6f7
#
_entry.id   122fffcf5b3d0853b22f85a0d48da6f7
#
_cell.length_a   1.000
_cell.length_b   1.000
_cell.length_c   1.000
_cell.angle_alpha   90.00
_cell.angle_beta   90.00
_cell.angle_gamma   90.00
#
_symmetry.space_group_name_H-M   'P 1'
#
loop_
_entity.id
_entity.type
_entity.pdbx_description
1 polymer ?
#
loop_
_entity_poly.entity_id
_entity_poly.type
_entity_poly.pdbx_seq_one_letter_code
_entity_poly.pdbx_strand_id
1 'polypeptide(L)'
;MENFDYIIIGAGSAGCVLANRLSENPKNKILLIEAGGKDTNPWIHIPVGYYKTMHNPKVDWCYNTEPDETMANRSIPYPRGKTLGGSSSINGLLYIRGQEQDYDIWRQLGNRGWGWKEVLPYFIKSENQERGKDEFHGVGGPLSVSDTRIKLDLLEKFMDASEEKGIPRVKDFNMGNNFGCGYFQVTEKNGLRCSAAVGYLNPVKKRGNLKVETNCHVKKINFDGTKAVSVSFWKDDNLIEVKANKEILLSAGSIGSTQILQTSGIGNGDKLSNLGIKPIKELKGVGPVSYTHLRAHETLRYL
;
A
#
# COMPACT_ATOMS: atom_id res chain seq x y z
N MET A 1 26.31 16.67 -0.66
CA MET A 1 24.98 16.11 -0.81
C MET A 1 25.12 14.74 -1.46
N GLU A 2 24.52 13.69 -0.89
CA GLU A 2 24.59 12.33 -1.45
C GLU A 2 23.64 12.19 -2.63
N ASN A 3 24.05 11.46 -3.68
CA ASN A 3 23.28 11.28 -4.90
C ASN A 3 22.90 9.81 -5.07
N PHE A 4 21.65 9.58 -5.52
CA PHE A 4 21.09 8.27 -5.86
C PHE A 4 20.49 8.32 -7.26
N ASP A 5 20.41 7.18 -7.93
CA ASP A 5 19.66 7.10 -9.19
C ASP A 5 18.17 7.17 -8.95
N TYR A 6 17.69 6.42 -7.96
CA TYR A 6 16.29 6.39 -7.56
C TYR A 6 16.15 6.66 -6.07
N ILE A 7 15.20 7.52 -5.71
CA ILE A 7 14.78 7.76 -4.32
C ILE A 7 13.34 7.28 -4.20
N ILE A 8 13.12 6.30 -3.32
CA ILE A 8 11.79 5.73 -3.05
C ILE A 8 11.32 6.26 -1.70
N ILE A 9 10.19 6.95 -1.70
CA ILE A 9 9.59 7.55 -0.50
C ILE A 9 8.46 6.64 0.01
N GLY A 10 8.66 6.06 1.19
CA GLY A 10 7.76 5.11 1.85
C GLY A 10 8.12 3.66 1.54
N ALA A 11 8.44 2.89 2.59
CA ALA A 11 8.71 1.46 2.55
C ALA A 11 7.46 0.61 2.83
N GLY A 12 6.30 1.05 2.34
CA GLY A 12 5.06 0.28 2.34
C GLY A 12 5.06 -0.81 1.26
N SER A 13 3.87 -1.32 0.92
CA SER A 13 3.71 -2.40 -0.06
C SER A 13 4.39 -2.09 -1.39
N ALA A 14 4.12 -0.91 -1.98
CA ALA A 14 4.70 -0.52 -3.25
C ALA A 14 6.21 -0.23 -3.15
N GLY A 15 6.64 0.50 -2.12
CA GLY A 15 8.06 0.86 -1.96
C GLY A 15 8.97 -0.35 -1.75
N CYS A 16 8.53 -1.38 -1.02
CA CYS A 16 9.26 -2.63 -0.87
C CYS A 16 9.44 -3.36 -2.21
N VAL A 17 8.40 -3.38 -3.05
CA VAL A 17 8.46 -3.96 -4.41
C VAL A 17 9.43 -3.17 -5.28
N LEU A 18 9.32 -1.85 -5.30
CA LEU A 18 10.19 -0.97 -6.09
C LEU A 18 11.66 -1.13 -5.66
N ALA A 19 11.96 -1.14 -4.37
CA ALA A 19 13.30 -1.35 -3.85
C ALA A 19 13.86 -2.71 -4.27
N ASN A 20 13.05 -3.77 -4.21
CA ASN A 20 13.46 -5.10 -4.67
C ASN A 20 13.83 -5.10 -6.16
N ARG A 21 12.91 -4.62 -7.01
CA ARG A 21 13.04 -4.73 -8.48
C ARG A 21 14.11 -3.79 -9.04
N LEU A 22 14.17 -2.54 -8.58
CA LEU A 22 15.16 -1.58 -9.09
C LEU A 22 16.58 -1.95 -8.66
N SER A 23 16.74 -2.57 -7.49
CA SER A 23 18.06 -3.03 -7.00
C SER A 23 18.55 -4.33 -7.65
N GLU A 24 17.75 -4.99 -8.48
CA GLU A 24 18.21 -6.12 -9.31
C GLU A 24 19.32 -5.71 -10.28
N ASN A 25 19.27 -4.48 -10.79
CA ASN A 25 20.38 -3.92 -11.57
C ASN A 25 21.42 -3.28 -10.63
N PRO A 26 22.61 -3.87 -10.49
CA PRO A 26 23.64 -3.38 -9.57
C PRO A 26 24.21 -2.00 -9.94
N LYS A 27 23.97 -1.52 -11.16
CA LYS A 27 24.38 -0.18 -11.62
C LYS A 27 23.47 0.92 -11.06
N ASN A 28 22.26 0.60 -10.59
CA ASN A 28 21.38 1.59 -9.98
C ASN A 28 21.73 1.79 -8.52
N LYS A 29 21.95 3.02 -8.08
CA LYS A 29 22.10 3.38 -6.66
C LYS A 29 20.74 3.84 -6.12
N ILE A 30 20.20 3.13 -5.12
CA ILE A 30 18.83 3.30 -4.66
C ILE A 30 18.81 3.69 -3.18
N LEU A 31 17.99 4.68 -2.86
CA LEU A 31 17.64 5.05 -1.48
C LEU A 31 16.15 4.76 -1.25
N LEU A 32 15.85 3.97 -0.22
CA LEU A 32 14.49 3.77 0.30
C LEU A 32 14.38 4.50 1.64
N ILE A 33 13.41 5.43 1.75
CA ILE A 33 13.17 6.26 2.94
C ILE A 33 11.86 5.83 3.58
N GLU A 34 11.88 5.53 4.88
CA GLU A 34 10.70 5.18 5.68
C GLU A 34 10.60 6.06 6.91
N ALA A 35 9.41 6.59 7.16
CA ALA A 35 9.13 7.46 8.31
C ALA A 35 9.15 6.69 9.64
N GLY A 36 8.71 5.44 9.60
CA GLY A 36 8.71 4.55 10.76
C GLY A 36 10.01 3.80 10.97
N GLY A 37 10.04 3.00 12.00
CA GLY A 37 11.17 2.14 12.36
C GLY A 37 11.21 0.82 11.58
N LYS A 38 12.12 -0.05 12.00
CA LYS A 38 12.22 -1.43 11.51
C LYS A 38 11.02 -2.25 11.99
N ASP A 39 10.66 -3.29 11.24
CA ASP A 39 9.60 -4.25 11.53
C ASP A 39 9.99 -5.30 12.58
N THR A 40 10.66 -4.88 13.66
CA THR A 40 11.20 -5.77 14.70
C THR A 40 10.21 -6.10 15.82
N ASN A 41 9.07 -5.43 15.87
CA ASN A 41 8.03 -5.73 16.87
C ASN A 41 7.45 -7.14 16.59
N PRO A 42 7.49 -8.08 17.57
CA PRO A 42 7.01 -9.44 17.37
C PRO A 42 5.55 -9.54 16.93
N TRP A 43 4.71 -8.62 17.40
CA TRP A 43 3.28 -8.57 17.05
C TRP A 43 3.01 -8.26 15.58
N ILE A 44 3.98 -7.69 14.85
CA ILE A 44 3.91 -7.54 13.39
C ILE A 44 3.88 -8.92 12.72
N HIS A 45 4.68 -9.86 13.21
CA HIS A 45 4.87 -11.16 12.55
C HIS A 45 3.83 -12.20 12.93
N ILE A 46 3.22 -12.09 14.10
CA ILE A 46 2.17 -12.98 14.57
C ILE A 46 0.82 -12.54 13.95
N PRO A 47 0.09 -13.40 13.21
CA PRO A 47 -1.13 -13.01 12.49
C PRO A 47 -2.15 -12.25 13.37
N VAL A 48 -2.52 -12.79 14.52
CA VAL A 48 -3.46 -12.13 15.46
C VAL A 48 -2.89 -10.85 16.07
N GLY A 49 -1.59 -10.62 15.95
CA GLY A 49 -0.89 -9.45 16.49
C GLY A 49 -1.34 -8.10 15.92
N TYR A 50 -2.11 -8.10 14.80
CA TYR A 50 -2.63 -6.85 14.25
C TYR A 50 -3.48 -6.07 15.27
N TYR A 51 -4.18 -6.73 16.19
CA TYR A 51 -4.89 -6.08 17.30
C TYR A 51 -3.95 -5.34 18.29
N LYS A 52 -2.66 -5.70 18.33
CA LYS A 52 -1.64 -5.06 19.18
C LYS A 52 -0.82 -4.02 18.43
N THR A 53 -0.85 -4.04 17.10
CA THR A 53 -0.12 -3.10 16.25
C THR A 53 -0.98 -1.93 15.81
N MET A 54 -2.26 -2.14 15.55
CA MET A 54 -3.22 -1.05 15.33
C MET A 54 -3.31 -0.17 16.57
N HIS A 55 -3.32 1.14 16.37
CA HIS A 55 -3.33 2.19 17.41
C HIS A 55 -2.06 2.23 18.29
N ASN A 56 -1.00 1.51 17.91
CA ASN A 56 0.29 1.60 18.57
C ASN A 56 1.17 2.65 17.86
N PRO A 57 1.45 3.82 18.47
CA PRO A 57 2.16 4.92 17.79
C PRO A 57 3.60 4.57 17.39
N LYS A 58 4.17 3.48 17.89
CA LYS A 58 5.49 2.99 17.48
C LYS A 58 5.48 2.39 16.06
N VAL A 59 4.32 1.89 15.59
CA VAL A 59 4.20 1.19 14.29
C VAL A 59 2.96 1.62 13.49
N ASP A 60 2.15 2.53 14.03
CA ASP A 60 0.94 3.07 13.42
C ASP A 60 1.01 4.61 13.45
N TRP A 61 0.53 5.27 12.40
CA TRP A 61 0.36 6.71 12.35
C TRP A 61 -0.75 7.22 13.30
N CYS A 62 -1.64 6.33 13.73
CA CYS A 62 -2.76 6.62 14.60
C CYS A 62 -3.66 7.75 14.08
N TYR A 63 -3.91 7.80 12.77
CA TYR A 63 -4.82 8.78 12.20
C TYR A 63 -6.25 8.59 12.70
N ASN A 64 -6.98 9.68 12.77
CA ASN A 64 -8.41 9.70 13.04
C ASN A 64 -9.09 10.59 11.98
N THR A 65 -10.32 10.25 11.63
CA THR A 65 -11.15 11.15 10.81
C THR A 65 -11.62 12.34 11.63
N GLU A 66 -11.89 13.45 10.96
CA GLU A 66 -12.68 14.51 11.58
C GLU A 66 -14.07 13.98 11.96
N PRO A 67 -14.70 14.52 13.03
CA PRO A 67 -16.08 14.20 13.35
C PRO A 67 -17.02 14.46 12.16
N ASP A 68 -17.93 13.53 11.86
CA ASP A 68 -18.88 13.64 10.74
C ASP A 68 -20.31 13.49 11.26
N GLU A 69 -21.19 14.45 10.91
CA GLU A 69 -22.59 14.46 11.34
C GLU A 69 -23.35 13.21 10.87
N THR A 70 -23.05 12.69 9.67
CA THR A 70 -23.67 11.48 9.14
C THR A 70 -23.28 10.23 9.93
N MET A 71 -22.20 10.31 10.73
CA MET A 71 -21.69 9.27 11.60
C MET A 71 -21.93 9.57 13.09
N ALA A 72 -22.98 10.33 13.41
CA ALA A 72 -23.31 10.77 14.76
C ALA A 72 -22.14 11.53 15.44
N ASN A 73 -21.48 12.39 14.72
CA ASN A 73 -20.31 13.18 15.15
C ASN A 73 -19.14 12.35 15.70
N ARG A 74 -19.00 11.11 15.25
CA ARG A 74 -17.89 10.25 15.66
C ARG A 74 -16.65 10.53 14.82
N SER A 75 -15.50 10.58 15.51
CA SER A 75 -14.18 10.43 14.90
C SER A 75 -13.82 8.95 14.84
N ILE A 76 -13.44 8.46 13.68
CA ILE A 76 -13.15 7.05 13.45
C ILE A 76 -11.64 6.86 13.32
N PRO A 77 -11.03 5.94 14.12
CA PRO A 77 -9.63 5.60 13.96
C PRO A 77 -9.33 5.03 12.57
N TYR A 78 -8.23 5.48 11.98
CA TYR A 78 -7.84 5.13 10.63
C TYR A 78 -6.39 4.61 10.59
N PRO A 79 -6.13 3.36 11.04
CA PRO A 79 -4.79 2.81 11.17
C PRO A 79 -4.02 2.80 9.82
N ARG A 80 -2.77 3.24 9.86
CA ARG A 80 -1.82 3.19 8.74
C ARG A 80 -0.44 2.85 9.28
N GLY A 81 0.21 1.83 8.69
CA GLY A 81 1.50 1.37 9.17
C GLY A 81 2.59 2.43 9.04
N LYS A 82 3.34 2.62 10.13
CA LYS A 82 4.53 3.49 10.26
C LYS A 82 5.73 2.62 10.61
N THR A 83 6.15 1.80 9.68
CA THR A 83 7.24 0.82 9.82
C THR A 83 7.59 0.24 8.46
N LEU A 84 8.72 -0.49 8.35
CA LEU A 84 9.02 -1.26 7.14
C LEU A 84 7.87 -2.23 6.81
N GLY A 85 7.46 -2.26 5.54
CA GLY A 85 6.27 -2.95 5.06
C GLY A 85 4.98 -2.12 5.11
N GLY A 86 5.00 -0.96 5.80
CA GLY A 86 3.85 -0.07 5.92
C GLY A 86 2.61 -0.79 6.46
N SER A 87 1.44 -0.52 5.86
CA SER A 87 0.19 -1.15 6.30
C SER A 87 0.14 -2.66 6.09
N SER A 88 0.97 -3.25 5.21
CA SER A 88 1.07 -4.71 5.09
C SER A 88 1.64 -5.38 6.35
N SER A 89 2.33 -4.61 7.19
CA SER A 89 2.88 -5.06 8.48
C SER A 89 1.87 -5.04 9.62
N ILE A 90 0.75 -4.30 9.49
CA ILE A 90 -0.25 -4.14 10.56
C ILE A 90 -1.69 -4.46 10.15
N ASN A 91 -1.95 -4.82 8.90
CA ASN A 91 -3.29 -5.17 8.40
C ASN A 91 -3.75 -6.57 8.88
N GLY A 92 -5.01 -6.91 8.61
CA GLY A 92 -5.61 -8.21 8.92
C GLY A 92 -5.21 -9.37 8.00
N LEU A 93 -4.15 -9.26 7.21
CA LEU A 93 -3.56 -10.25 6.31
C LEU A 93 -4.43 -10.72 5.15
N LEU A 94 -5.68 -10.34 5.04
CA LEU A 94 -6.58 -10.81 4.00
C LEU A 94 -5.98 -10.59 2.60
N TYR A 95 -5.93 -11.67 1.81
CA TYR A 95 -5.48 -11.64 0.44
C TYR A 95 -6.65 -11.71 -0.51
N ILE A 96 -6.97 -10.59 -1.13
CA ILE A 96 -8.02 -10.48 -2.12
C ILE A 96 -7.59 -9.49 -3.21
N ARG A 97 -7.86 -9.83 -4.47
CA ARG A 97 -7.67 -8.96 -5.63
C ARG A 97 -8.99 -8.29 -5.98
N GLY A 98 -8.93 -7.18 -6.71
CA GLY A 98 -10.08 -6.70 -7.45
C GLY A 98 -10.56 -7.75 -8.46
N GLN A 99 -11.82 -7.69 -8.82
CA GLN A 99 -12.36 -8.53 -9.88
C GLN A 99 -11.99 -7.99 -11.29
N GLU A 100 -12.15 -8.82 -12.30
CA GLU A 100 -11.80 -8.47 -13.70
C GLU A 100 -12.37 -7.11 -14.13
N GLN A 101 -13.64 -6.86 -13.81
CA GLN A 101 -14.34 -5.63 -14.17
C GLN A 101 -13.72 -4.36 -13.57
N ASP A 102 -13.14 -4.43 -12.36
CA ASP A 102 -12.53 -3.27 -11.70
C ASP A 102 -11.35 -2.74 -12.53
N TYR A 103 -10.51 -3.63 -13.03
CA TYR A 103 -9.35 -3.27 -13.86
C TYR A 103 -9.76 -2.89 -15.27
N ASP A 104 -10.75 -3.54 -15.84
CA ASP A 104 -11.25 -3.20 -17.17
C ASP A 104 -11.95 -1.83 -17.19
N ILE A 105 -12.61 -1.44 -16.10
CA ILE A 105 -13.11 -0.07 -15.90
C ILE A 105 -11.93 0.92 -15.88
N TRP A 106 -10.85 0.62 -15.17
CA TRP A 106 -9.66 1.50 -15.21
C TRP A 106 -9.13 1.69 -16.61
N ARG A 107 -9.02 0.62 -17.40
CA ARG A 107 -8.61 0.70 -18.81
C ARG A 107 -9.57 1.56 -19.64
N GLN A 108 -10.89 1.38 -19.46
CA GLN A 108 -11.92 2.16 -20.16
C GLN A 108 -11.87 3.65 -19.82
N LEU A 109 -11.50 4.00 -18.58
CA LEU A 109 -11.27 5.37 -18.14
C LEU A 109 -9.97 6.00 -18.70
N GLY A 110 -9.27 5.31 -19.59
CA GLY A 110 -8.09 5.80 -20.30
C GLY A 110 -6.76 5.29 -19.74
N ASN A 111 -6.78 4.45 -18.70
CA ASN A 111 -5.57 3.89 -18.12
C ASN A 111 -5.12 2.64 -18.89
N ARG A 112 -4.53 2.85 -20.07
CA ARG A 112 -4.03 1.77 -20.92
C ARG A 112 -2.97 0.94 -20.19
N GLY A 113 -3.02 -0.39 -20.34
CA GLY A 113 -2.11 -1.31 -19.63
C GLY A 113 -2.58 -1.70 -18.21
N TRP A 114 -3.77 -1.25 -17.78
CA TRP A 114 -4.35 -1.53 -16.46
C TRP A 114 -5.60 -2.42 -16.52
N GLY A 115 -5.95 -3.00 -17.66
CA GLY A 115 -7.02 -3.99 -17.75
C GLY A 115 -6.63 -5.33 -17.12
N TRP A 116 -7.62 -6.18 -16.88
CA TRP A 116 -7.39 -7.47 -16.20
C TRP A 116 -6.28 -8.30 -16.84
N LYS A 117 -6.32 -8.47 -18.15
CA LYS A 117 -5.33 -9.27 -18.89
C LYS A 117 -3.90 -8.72 -18.76
N GLU A 118 -3.76 -7.41 -18.60
CA GLU A 118 -2.47 -6.77 -18.43
C GLU A 118 -1.95 -6.86 -16.99
N VAL A 119 -2.84 -6.82 -15.98
CA VAL A 119 -2.41 -6.84 -14.56
C VAL A 119 -2.29 -8.25 -13.98
N LEU A 120 -3.06 -9.23 -14.47
CA LEU A 120 -3.04 -10.61 -13.99
C LEU A 120 -1.63 -11.25 -13.98
N PRO A 121 -0.78 -11.08 -15.01
CA PRO A 121 0.59 -11.62 -15.01
C PRO A 121 1.44 -11.09 -13.84
N TYR A 122 1.19 -9.86 -13.36
CA TYR A 122 1.90 -9.29 -12.21
C TYR A 122 1.40 -9.86 -10.90
N PHE A 123 0.11 -10.14 -10.76
CA PHE A 123 -0.42 -10.89 -9.61
C PHE A 123 0.18 -12.28 -9.52
N ILE A 124 0.18 -13.03 -10.63
CA ILE A 124 0.79 -14.36 -10.73
C ILE A 124 2.29 -14.30 -10.38
N LYS A 125 3.03 -13.32 -10.91
CA LYS A 125 4.46 -13.12 -10.66
C LYS A 125 4.77 -12.82 -9.19
N SER A 126 3.88 -12.11 -8.50
CA SER A 126 4.08 -11.71 -7.10
C SER A 126 3.78 -12.82 -6.11
N GLU A 127 2.96 -13.78 -6.48
CA GLU A 127 2.34 -14.76 -5.59
C GLU A 127 3.17 -16.03 -5.44
N ASN A 128 3.16 -16.57 -4.22
CA ASN A 128 3.56 -17.94 -3.92
C ASN A 128 2.37 -18.63 -3.25
N GLN A 129 1.46 -19.17 -4.08
CA GLN A 129 0.21 -19.77 -3.68
C GLN A 129 0.44 -21.17 -3.09
N GLU A 130 -0.05 -21.41 -1.89
CA GLU A 130 0.04 -22.71 -1.20
C GLU A 130 -0.71 -23.83 -1.93
N ARG A 131 -1.83 -23.49 -2.59
CA ARG A 131 -2.66 -24.46 -3.35
C ARG A 131 -2.03 -24.89 -4.67
N GLY A 132 -0.93 -24.25 -5.08
CA GLY A 132 -0.26 -24.52 -6.34
C GLY A 132 -0.54 -23.49 -7.43
N LYS A 133 -0.02 -23.75 -8.62
CA LYS A 133 -0.15 -22.90 -9.80
C LYS A 133 -1.35 -23.29 -10.64
N ASP A 134 -2.08 -22.29 -11.12
CA ASP A 134 -3.13 -22.42 -12.15
C ASP A 134 -3.14 -21.21 -13.08
N GLU A 135 -4.24 -20.97 -13.81
CA GLU A 135 -4.37 -19.84 -14.73
C GLU A 135 -4.45 -18.46 -14.03
N PHE A 136 -4.85 -18.43 -12.75
CA PHE A 136 -4.97 -17.21 -11.94
C PHE A 136 -3.86 -17.08 -10.90
N HIS A 137 -3.19 -18.15 -10.53
CA HIS A 137 -2.28 -18.23 -9.40
C HIS A 137 -0.84 -18.59 -9.78
N GLY A 138 0.11 -18.00 -9.04
CA GLY A 138 1.53 -18.25 -9.19
C GLY A 138 2.15 -18.96 -8.00
N VAL A 139 3.28 -19.64 -8.24
CA VAL A 139 4.16 -20.19 -7.20
C VAL A 139 5.57 -19.63 -7.35
N GLY A 140 6.31 -19.57 -6.24
CA GLY A 140 7.68 -19.07 -6.23
C GLY A 140 7.82 -17.55 -6.23
N GLY A 141 6.71 -16.81 -6.23
CA GLY A 141 6.73 -15.36 -6.03
C GLY A 141 7.09 -14.98 -4.58
N PRO A 142 7.43 -13.72 -4.32
CA PRO A 142 7.88 -13.28 -3.00
C PRO A 142 6.77 -13.17 -1.95
N LEU A 143 5.49 -13.00 -2.36
CA LEU A 143 4.36 -12.88 -1.45
C LEU A 143 3.70 -14.25 -1.24
N SER A 144 3.90 -14.84 -0.08
CA SER A 144 3.26 -16.12 0.27
C SER A 144 1.79 -15.90 0.62
N VAL A 145 0.95 -16.76 0.05
CA VAL A 145 -0.50 -16.79 0.24
C VAL A 145 -0.90 -18.19 0.69
N SER A 146 -1.62 -18.29 1.79
CA SER A 146 -2.05 -19.55 2.37
C SER A 146 -3.53 -19.53 2.77
N ASP A 147 -4.10 -20.71 2.97
CA ASP A 147 -5.45 -20.85 3.48
C ASP A 147 -5.52 -20.49 4.96
N THR A 148 -6.63 -19.88 5.36
CA THR A 148 -6.95 -19.68 6.77
C THR A 148 -7.05 -21.02 7.48
N ARG A 149 -6.26 -21.22 8.57
CA ARG A 149 -6.21 -22.47 9.33
C ARG A 149 -7.37 -22.63 10.30
N ILE A 150 -7.94 -21.52 10.75
CA ILE A 150 -9.04 -21.51 11.72
C ILE A 150 -10.36 -21.57 10.97
N LYS A 151 -11.14 -22.63 11.24
CA LYS A 151 -12.51 -22.78 10.79
C LYS A 151 -13.41 -22.77 12.00
N LEU A 152 -14.53 -22.07 11.93
CA LEU A 152 -15.50 -21.95 13.00
C LEU A 152 -16.84 -22.47 12.51
N ASP A 153 -17.49 -23.32 13.31
CA ASP A 153 -18.82 -23.90 12.99
C ASP A 153 -19.86 -22.80 12.67
N LEU A 154 -19.80 -21.68 13.38
CA LEU A 154 -20.66 -20.53 13.10
C LEU A 154 -20.50 -20.00 11.69
N LEU A 155 -19.26 -19.92 11.17
CA LEU A 155 -19.00 -19.44 9.81
C LEU A 155 -19.45 -20.49 8.76
N GLU A 156 -19.32 -21.79 9.06
CA GLU A 156 -19.90 -22.84 8.20
C GLU A 156 -21.42 -22.68 8.10
N LYS A 157 -22.13 -22.50 9.23
CA LYS A 157 -23.57 -22.24 9.25
C LYS A 157 -23.96 -20.95 8.53
N PHE A 158 -23.15 -19.91 8.62
CA PHE A 158 -23.36 -18.69 7.86
C PHE A 158 -23.26 -18.93 6.34
N MET A 159 -22.28 -19.74 5.91
CA MET A 159 -22.13 -20.12 4.50
C MET A 159 -23.28 -21.01 4.02
N ASP A 160 -23.75 -21.98 4.84
CA ASP A 160 -24.94 -22.78 4.56
C ASP A 160 -26.16 -21.87 4.31
N ALA A 161 -26.43 -20.93 5.23
CA ALA A 161 -27.54 -19.99 5.11
C ALA A 161 -27.41 -19.06 3.89
N SER A 162 -26.18 -18.70 3.50
CA SER A 162 -25.91 -17.91 2.30
C SER A 162 -26.27 -18.68 1.03
N GLU A 163 -25.93 -19.97 0.94
CA GLU A 163 -26.29 -20.83 -0.17
C GLU A 163 -27.80 -21.00 -0.30
N GLU A 164 -28.52 -21.16 0.82
CA GLU A 164 -30.02 -21.18 0.84
C GLU A 164 -30.64 -19.90 0.27
N LYS A 165 -29.92 -18.77 0.33
CA LYS A 165 -30.33 -17.47 -0.23
C LYS A 165 -29.80 -17.22 -1.64
N GLY A 166 -29.20 -18.21 -2.29
CA GLY A 166 -28.70 -18.12 -3.66
C GLY A 166 -27.32 -17.46 -3.78
N ILE A 167 -26.60 -17.23 -2.67
CA ILE A 167 -25.21 -16.73 -2.70
C ILE A 167 -24.29 -17.96 -2.75
N PRO A 168 -23.53 -18.17 -3.83
CA PRO A 168 -22.75 -19.40 -3.99
C PRO A 168 -21.59 -19.47 -2.99
N ARG A 169 -21.29 -20.66 -2.51
CA ARG A 169 -20.09 -20.95 -1.75
C ARG A 169 -18.89 -20.97 -2.71
N VAL A 170 -17.88 -20.13 -2.42
CA VAL A 170 -16.67 -20.04 -3.24
C VAL A 170 -15.44 -20.48 -2.46
N LYS A 171 -14.56 -21.20 -3.14
CA LYS A 171 -13.28 -21.64 -2.56
C LYS A 171 -12.20 -20.60 -2.73
N ASP A 172 -12.33 -19.74 -3.73
CA ASP A 172 -11.33 -18.73 -4.08
C ASP A 172 -11.99 -17.50 -4.69
N PHE A 173 -11.70 -16.33 -4.11
CA PHE A 173 -12.18 -15.03 -4.60
C PHE A 173 -11.26 -14.40 -5.66
N ASN A 174 -10.07 -14.98 -5.90
CA ASN A 174 -9.03 -14.37 -6.73
C ASN A 174 -9.00 -14.87 -8.17
N MET A 175 -10.12 -15.45 -8.62
CA MET A 175 -10.30 -16.01 -9.97
C MET A 175 -11.05 -15.04 -10.93
N GLY A 176 -10.96 -13.73 -10.69
CA GLY A 176 -11.60 -12.71 -11.54
C GLY A 176 -13.05 -12.37 -11.20
N ASN A 177 -13.73 -13.17 -10.38
CA ASN A 177 -15.09 -12.94 -9.87
C ASN A 177 -15.12 -13.09 -8.35
N ASN A 178 -15.56 -12.05 -7.65
CA ASN A 178 -15.59 -12.00 -6.19
C ASN A 178 -16.99 -12.28 -5.60
N PHE A 179 -17.98 -12.65 -6.42
CA PHE A 179 -19.33 -12.93 -5.95
C PHE A 179 -19.42 -14.29 -5.28
N GLY A 180 -19.77 -14.28 -4.00
CA GLY A 180 -19.94 -15.51 -3.23
C GLY A 180 -19.64 -15.37 -1.74
N CYS A 181 -19.67 -16.51 -1.03
CA CYS A 181 -19.36 -16.64 0.39
C CYS A 181 -18.29 -17.70 0.61
N GLY A 182 -17.26 -17.42 1.40
CA GLY A 182 -16.16 -18.35 1.64
C GLY A 182 -15.10 -17.79 2.58
N TYR A 183 -14.08 -18.60 2.86
CA TYR A 183 -12.93 -18.15 3.64
C TYR A 183 -11.94 -17.41 2.76
N PHE A 184 -11.45 -16.26 3.23
CA PHE A 184 -10.35 -15.57 2.59
C PHE A 184 -9.03 -16.29 2.81
N GLN A 185 -8.18 -16.28 1.80
CA GLN A 185 -6.78 -16.60 1.97
C GLN A 185 -6.05 -15.42 2.65
N VAL A 186 -4.88 -15.69 3.19
CA VAL A 186 -4.09 -14.73 3.97
C VAL A 186 -2.65 -14.66 3.48
N THR A 187 -2.04 -13.48 3.63
CA THR A 187 -0.61 -13.28 3.34
C THR A 187 0.24 -13.82 4.49
N GLU A 188 0.44 -15.13 4.48
CA GLU A 188 1.09 -15.87 5.55
C GLU A 188 2.06 -16.93 4.99
N LYS A 189 3.13 -17.18 5.72
CA LYS A 189 4.08 -18.26 5.47
C LYS A 189 4.45 -18.94 6.79
N ASN A 190 4.18 -20.26 6.90
CA ASN A 190 4.52 -21.06 8.09
C ASN A 190 3.98 -20.47 9.41
N GLY A 191 2.73 -19.99 9.42
CA GLY A 191 2.11 -19.43 10.61
C GLY A 191 2.52 -17.99 10.94
N LEU A 192 3.32 -17.34 10.12
CA LEU A 192 3.78 -15.97 10.30
C LEU A 192 3.37 -15.07 9.14
N ARG A 193 3.12 -13.79 9.43
CA ARG A 193 2.81 -12.76 8.42
C ARG A 193 3.90 -12.68 7.34
N CYS A 194 3.49 -12.72 6.10
CA CYS A 194 4.29 -12.36 4.94
C CYS A 194 3.95 -10.92 4.51
N SER A 195 4.47 -9.92 5.23
CA SER A 195 4.35 -8.51 4.81
C SER A 195 5.18 -8.24 3.56
N ALA A 196 4.97 -7.08 2.92
CA ALA A 196 5.82 -6.65 1.81
C ALA A 196 7.30 -6.49 2.22
N ALA A 197 7.57 -6.12 3.48
CA ALA A 197 8.94 -6.11 3.99
C ALA A 197 9.53 -7.53 4.04
N VAL A 198 8.77 -8.51 4.51
CA VAL A 198 9.20 -9.91 4.60
C VAL A 198 9.40 -10.50 3.21
N GLY A 199 8.43 -10.33 2.32
CA GLY A 199 8.47 -10.95 0.99
C GLY A 199 9.46 -10.28 0.03
N TYR A 200 9.51 -8.95 0.01
CA TYR A 200 10.28 -8.22 -0.99
C TYR A 200 11.55 -7.56 -0.47
N LEU A 201 11.51 -6.89 0.69
CA LEU A 201 12.63 -6.07 1.15
C LEU A 201 13.70 -6.89 1.87
N ASN A 202 13.31 -7.74 2.82
CA ASN A 202 14.25 -8.49 3.64
C ASN A 202 15.22 -9.37 2.83
N PRO A 203 14.81 -10.03 1.73
CA PRO A 203 15.74 -10.80 0.89
C PRO A 203 16.82 -9.96 0.22
N VAL A 204 16.59 -8.66 0.01
CA VAL A 204 17.45 -7.80 -0.81
C VAL A 204 18.09 -6.63 -0.07
N LYS A 205 17.69 -6.36 1.17
CA LYS A 205 18.18 -5.21 1.96
C LYS A 205 19.70 -5.17 2.21
N LYS A 206 20.39 -6.27 1.94
CA LYS A 206 21.87 -6.39 2.03
C LYS A 206 22.57 -6.13 0.70
N ARG A 207 21.83 -5.85 -0.40
CA ARG A 207 22.46 -5.49 -1.68
C ARG A 207 23.26 -4.19 -1.52
N GLY A 208 24.49 -4.16 -1.98
CA GLY A 208 25.38 -3.00 -1.84
C GLY A 208 24.91 -1.71 -2.52
N ASN A 209 23.98 -1.83 -3.47
CA ASN A 209 23.39 -0.73 -4.23
C ASN A 209 22.04 -0.24 -3.68
N LEU A 210 21.53 -0.83 -2.59
CA LEU A 210 20.30 -0.46 -1.91
C LEU A 210 20.59 0.05 -0.50
N LYS A 211 20.31 1.33 -0.24
CA LYS A 211 20.34 1.94 1.08
C LYS A 211 18.92 2.08 1.62
N VAL A 212 18.66 1.55 2.81
CA VAL A 212 17.38 1.64 3.49
C VAL A 212 17.54 2.51 4.74
N GLU A 213 16.84 3.64 4.78
CA GLU A 213 16.83 4.58 5.89
C GLU A 213 15.48 4.55 6.57
N THR A 214 15.46 4.35 7.88
CA THR A 214 14.26 4.31 8.74
C THR A 214 14.28 5.48 9.71
N ASN A 215 13.12 5.80 10.31
CA ASN A 215 12.92 6.99 11.15
C ASN A 215 13.25 8.30 10.41
N CYS A 216 12.92 8.33 9.13
CA CYS A 216 13.21 9.45 8.24
C CYS A 216 11.90 10.04 7.72
N HIS A 217 11.48 11.16 8.28
CA HIS A 217 10.23 11.83 7.92
C HIS A 217 10.45 12.77 6.73
N VAL A 218 9.89 12.43 5.57
CA VAL A 218 10.01 13.28 4.37
C VAL A 218 9.21 14.56 4.57
N LYS A 219 9.89 15.69 4.41
CA LYS A 219 9.32 17.04 4.49
C LYS A 219 8.69 17.44 3.16
N LYS A 220 9.43 17.28 2.06
CA LYS A 220 8.98 17.66 0.71
C LYS A 220 9.90 17.10 -0.38
N ILE A 221 9.40 17.09 -1.60
CA ILE A 221 10.16 16.93 -2.83
C ILE A 221 10.54 18.34 -3.32
N ASN A 222 11.79 18.54 -3.70
CA ASN A 222 12.26 19.80 -4.25
C ASN A 222 12.26 19.71 -5.78
N PHE A 223 11.88 20.86 -6.40
CA PHE A 223 11.73 20.96 -7.84
C PHE A 223 12.66 22.05 -8.41
N ASP A 224 13.19 21.79 -9.61
CA ASP A 224 13.78 22.77 -10.49
C ASP A 224 12.79 22.99 -11.65
N GLY A 225 12.10 24.12 -11.64
CA GLY A 225 10.91 24.32 -12.47
C GLY A 225 9.83 23.26 -12.16
N THR A 226 9.57 22.38 -13.11
CA THR A 226 8.62 21.24 -12.96
C THR A 226 9.30 19.90 -12.77
N LYS A 227 10.64 19.86 -12.77
CA LYS A 227 11.40 18.62 -12.59
C LYS A 227 11.69 18.38 -11.11
N ALA A 228 11.29 17.21 -10.59
CA ALA A 228 11.68 16.77 -9.27
C ALA A 228 13.17 16.42 -9.25
N VAL A 229 13.97 17.02 -8.35
CA VAL A 229 15.44 16.91 -8.36
C VAL A 229 16.01 16.37 -7.06
N SER A 230 15.35 16.58 -5.93
CA SER A 230 15.83 16.11 -4.63
C SER A 230 14.69 15.90 -3.63
N VAL A 231 14.99 15.25 -2.52
CA VAL A 231 14.09 15.02 -1.40
C VAL A 231 14.70 15.55 -0.13
N SER A 232 13.93 16.35 0.62
CA SER A 232 14.29 16.83 1.95
C SER A 232 13.55 16.02 3.00
N PHE A 233 14.24 15.49 3.99
CA PHE A 233 13.65 14.70 5.08
C PHE A 233 14.37 14.96 6.41
N TRP A 234 13.64 14.74 7.49
CA TRP A 234 14.16 14.81 8.85
C TRP A 234 14.68 13.44 9.29
N LYS A 235 15.88 13.42 9.87
CA LYS A 235 16.48 12.28 10.55
C LYS A 235 17.23 12.79 11.78
N ASP A 236 16.90 12.26 12.95
CA ASP A 236 17.52 12.65 14.23
C ASP A 236 17.58 14.20 14.38
N ASP A 237 16.43 14.87 14.12
CA ASP A 237 16.23 16.32 14.14
C ASP A 237 17.07 17.12 13.11
N ASN A 238 17.84 16.46 12.29
CA ASN A 238 18.59 17.09 11.21
C ASN A 238 17.81 17.06 9.90
N LEU A 239 17.74 18.18 9.22
CA LEU A 239 17.18 18.26 7.88
C LEU A 239 18.25 17.85 6.86
N ILE A 240 18.01 16.74 6.19
CA ILE A 240 18.91 16.17 5.18
C ILE A 240 18.28 16.35 3.80
N GLU A 241 19.11 16.67 2.81
CA GLU A 241 18.70 16.69 1.41
C GLU A 241 19.54 15.71 0.60
N VAL A 242 18.88 14.93 -0.27
CA VAL A 242 19.50 13.98 -1.19
C VAL A 242 19.01 14.22 -2.61
N LYS A 243 19.88 14.05 -3.60
CA LYS A 243 19.56 14.26 -5.02
C LYS A 243 19.21 12.94 -5.72
N ALA A 244 18.23 13.03 -6.64
CA ALA A 244 17.90 11.96 -7.57
C ALA A 244 18.50 12.26 -8.95
N ASN A 245 19.26 11.31 -9.51
CA ASN A 245 19.80 11.43 -10.86
C ASN A 245 18.78 11.03 -11.93
N LYS A 246 17.87 10.10 -11.60
CA LYS A 246 16.86 9.58 -12.53
C LYS A 246 15.45 9.93 -12.06
N GLU A 247 14.96 9.28 -10.97
CA GLU A 247 13.57 9.43 -10.57
C GLU A 247 13.39 9.46 -9.05
N ILE A 248 12.33 10.15 -8.61
CA ILE A 248 11.78 10.10 -7.26
C ILE A 248 10.45 9.37 -7.33
N LEU A 249 10.34 8.27 -6.60
CA LEU A 249 9.19 7.37 -6.59
C LEU A 249 8.40 7.57 -5.29
N LEU A 250 7.23 8.20 -5.39
CA LEU A 250 6.39 8.50 -4.24
C LEU A 250 5.44 7.33 -3.94
N SER A 251 5.69 6.62 -2.84
CA SER A 251 4.94 5.43 -2.39
C SER A 251 4.62 5.47 -0.89
N ALA A 252 4.32 6.68 -0.36
CA ALA A 252 4.03 6.93 1.05
C ALA A 252 2.56 6.64 1.46
N GLY A 253 1.82 5.90 0.64
CA GLY A 253 0.40 5.61 0.83
C GLY A 253 -0.50 6.80 0.45
N SER A 254 -1.81 6.59 0.46
CA SER A 254 -2.78 7.60 -0.03
C SER A 254 -2.72 8.91 0.75
N ILE A 255 -2.59 8.85 2.07
CA ILE A 255 -2.52 10.04 2.93
C ILE A 255 -1.12 10.68 2.85
N GLY A 256 -0.06 9.91 3.10
CA GLY A 256 1.30 10.44 3.12
C GLY A 256 1.75 10.98 1.76
N SER A 257 1.42 10.32 0.65
CA SER A 257 1.75 10.80 -0.68
C SER A 257 1.06 12.13 -1.00
N THR A 258 -0.23 12.25 -0.65
CA THR A 258 -0.99 13.49 -0.80
C THR A 258 -0.37 14.62 0.01
N GLN A 259 -0.04 14.36 1.27
CA GLN A 259 0.61 15.35 2.14
C GLN A 259 1.95 15.82 1.57
N ILE A 260 2.79 14.89 1.11
CA ILE A 260 4.10 15.23 0.52
C ILE A 260 3.93 16.03 -0.77
N LEU A 261 2.96 15.71 -1.62
CA LEU A 261 2.68 16.50 -2.81
C LEU A 261 2.27 17.93 -2.44
N GLN A 262 1.36 18.10 -1.49
CA GLN A 262 0.90 19.42 -1.05
C GLN A 262 2.03 20.24 -0.41
N THR A 263 2.81 19.66 0.50
CA THR A 263 3.97 20.35 1.11
C THR A 263 5.08 20.66 0.10
N SER A 264 5.05 20.00 -1.06
CA SER A 264 5.95 20.26 -2.20
C SER A 264 5.40 21.28 -3.20
N GLY A 265 4.22 21.86 -2.95
CA GLY A 265 3.62 22.87 -3.83
C GLY A 265 2.74 22.31 -4.95
N ILE A 266 2.31 21.05 -4.85
CA ILE A 266 1.43 20.39 -5.83
C ILE A 266 0.06 20.14 -5.20
N GLY A 267 -0.99 20.78 -5.71
CA GLY A 267 -2.34 20.67 -5.16
C GLY A 267 -3.23 21.83 -5.59
N ASN A 268 -4.27 22.12 -4.78
CA ASN A 268 -5.09 23.32 -4.99
C ASN A 268 -4.29 24.57 -4.61
N GLY A 269 -4.00 25.43 -5.59
CA GLY A 269 -3.13 26.60 -5.45
C GLY A 269 -3.58 27.59 -4.38
N ASP A 270 -4.90 27.86 -4.29
CA ASP A 270 -5.45 28.80 -3.30
C ASP A 270 -5.26 28.24 -1.87
N LYS A 271 -5.58 26.96 -1.67
CA LYS A 271 -5.36 26.31 -0.37
C LYS A 271 -3.90 26.28 0.03
N LEU A 272 -3.00 25.96 -0.90
CA LEU A 272 -1.55 25.96 -0.64
C LEU A 272 -1.04 27.36 -0.29
N SER A 273 -1.47 28.39 -1.03
CA SER A 273 -1.08 29.78 -0.76
C SER A 273 -1.54 30.24 0.62
N ASN A 274 -2.76 29.89 1.02
CA ASN A 274 -3.29 30.21 2.36
C ASN A 274 -2.50 29.55 3.49
N LEU A 275 -1.82 28.43 3.21
CA LEU A 275 -0.92 27.72 4.13
C LEU A 275 0.55 28.21 4.03
N GLY A 276 0.82 29.26 3.24
CA GLY A 276 2.17 29.79 3.02
C GLY A 276 3.06 28.88 2.14
N ILE A 277 2.45 27.95 1.42
CA ILE A 277 3.17 27.06 0.48
C ILE A 277 3.05 27.64 -0.92
N LYS A 278 4.21 27.92 -1.56
CA LYS A 278 4.24 28.41 -2.94
C LYS A 278 3.77 27.31 -3.90
N PRO A 279 2.68 27.51 -4.65
CA PRO A 279 2.23 26.54 -5.65
C PRO A 279 3.25 26.40 -6.80
N ILE A 280 3.57 25.16 -7.16
CA ILE A 280 4.40 24.80 -8.31
C ILE A 280 3.50 24.30 -9.44
N LYS A 281 2.49 23.51 -9.09
CA LYS A 281 1.55 22.94 -10.06
C LYS A 281 0.14 22.89 -9.47
N GLU A 282 -0.80 23.52 -10.16
CA GLU A 282 -2.23 23.39 -9.88
C GLU A 282 -2.70 21.99 -10.23
N LEU A 283 -3.11 21.21 -9.23
CA LEU A 283 -3.77 19.90 -9.38
C LEU A 283 -4.86 19.78 -8.32
N LYS A 284 -6.09 20.24 -8.64
CA LYS A 284 -7.22 20.30 -7.70
C LYS A 284 -7.60 18.94 -7.11
N GLY A 285 -7.31 17.83 -7.83
CA GLY A 285 -7.58 16.47 -7.38
C GLY A 285 -6.61 15.94 -6.30
N VAL A 286 -5.52 16.64 -5.99
CA VAL A 286 -4.62 16.23 -4.91
C VAL A 286 -5.21 16.63 -3.56
N GLY A 287 -5.66 15.63 -2.81
CA GLY A 287 -6.24 15.76 -1.48
C GLY A 287 -7.74 15.51 -1.39
N PRO A 288 -8.60 16.11 -2.23
CA PRO A 288 -10.04 16.03 -2.02
C PRO A 288 -10.73 14.73 -2.47
N VAL A 289 -10.11 13.85 -3.25
CA VAL A 289 -10.89 12.99 -4.15
C VAL A 289 -10.90 11.49 -3.83
N SER A 290 -10.06 10.97 -2.93
CA SER A 290 -9.98 9.52 -2.73
C SER A 290 -11.29 8.87 -2.22
N TYR A 291 -12.16 9.61 -1.56
CA TYR A 291 -13.42 9.11 -1.00
C TYR A 291 -14.68 9.52 -1.77
N THR A 292 -14.65 10.61 -2.52
CA THR A 292 -15.80 11.09 -3.28
C THR A 292 -16.14 10.22 -4.48
N HIS A 293 -15.14 9.61 -5.12
CA HIS A 293 -15.38 8.71 -6.25
C HIS A 293 -15.92 7.34 -5.80
N LEU A 294 -15.55 6.84 -4.65
CA LEU A 294 -16.13 5.62 -4.08
C LEU A 294 -17.63 5.82 -3.77
N ARG A 295 -18.01 6.97 -3.21
CA ARG A 295 -19.41 7.31 -3.00
C ARG A 295 -20.21 7.45 -4.31
N ALA A 296 -19.63 8.04 -5.35
CA ALA A 296 -20.30 8.17 -6.64
C ALA A 296 -20.57 6.81 -7.31
N HIS A 297 -19.67 5.86 -7.17
CA HIS A 297 -19.87 4.49 -7.68
C HIS A 297 -20.92 3.70 -6.89
N GLU A 298 -20.97 3.84 -5.59
CA GLU A 298 -22.03 3.21 -4.79
C GLU A 298 -23.40 3.81 -5.08
N THR A 299 -23.51 5.12 -5.27
CA THR A 299 -24.80 5.80 -5.55
C THR A 299 -25.36 5.46 -6.92
N LEU A 300 -24.50 5.22 -7.93
CA LEU A 300 -24.93 4.85 -9.29
C LEU A 300 -25.32 3.36 -9.44
N ARG A 301 -24.97 2.50 -8.48
CA ARG A 301 -25.38 1.08 -8.51
C ARG A 301 -26.77 0.83 -7.87
N TYR A 302 -27.30 1.79 -7.13
CA TYR A 302 -28.58 1.67 -6.41
C TYR A 302 -29.67 2.61 -6.94
N LEU A 303 -29.42 3.34 -8.03
CA LEU A 303 -30.36 4.11 -8.83
C LEU A 303 -30.60 3.45 -10.18
#